data_2d721dd51ea2d0edee8cdd533fe00070
#
_entry.id   2d721dd51ea2d0edee8cdd533fe00070
#
_cell.length_a   1.000
_cell.length_b   1.000
_cell.length_c   1.000
_cell.angle_alpha   90.00
_cell.angle_beta   90.00
_cell.angle_gamma   90.00
#
_symmetry.space_group_name_H-M   'P 1'
#
loop_
_entity.id
_entity.type
_entity.pdbx_description
1 polymer ?
#
loop_
_entity_poly.entity_id
_entity_poly.type
_entity_poly.pdbx_seq_one_letter_code
_entity_poly.pdbx_strand_id
1 'polypeptide(L)' 'MAQNKNAQIRYKALDKCFSNRYKKFYINDLIDYCSGVLTEHYAQETTVSRRQIFDDMDFMR' A
#
# COMPACT_ATOMS: atom_id res chain seq x y z
N MET A 1 -15.77 16.47 -3.29
CA MET A 1 -15.45 15.05 -3.26
C MET A 1 -14.21 14.77 -2.44
N ALA A 2 -14.33 13.88 -1.50
CA ALA A 2 -13.21 13.57 -0.65
C ALA A 2 -12.13 12.85 -1.46
N GLN A 3 -10.95 13.42 -1.48
CA GLN A 3 -9.80 12.77 -2.08
C GLN A 3 -9.18 11.85 -1.07
N ASN A 4 -9.06 10.60 -1.41
CA ASN A 4 -8.44 9.64 -0.52
C ASN A 4 -6.93 9.64 -0.77
N LYS A 5 -6.23 10.53 -0.07
CA LYS A 5 -4.78 10.64 -0.20
C LYS A 5 -4.09 9.34 0.21
N ASN A 6 -4.68 8.64 1.18
CA ASN A 6 -4.13 7.35 1.60
C ASN A 6 -4.13 6.35 0.46
N ALA A 7 -5.21 6.34 -0.33
CA ALA A 7 -5.30 5.44 -1.47
C ALA A 7 -4.20 5.70 -2.48
N GLN A 8 -3.95 6.98 -2.78
CA GLN A 8 -2.90 7.33 -3.74
C GLN A 8 -1.52 6.89 -3.26
N ILE A 9 -1.24 7.09 -1.98
CA ILE A 9 0.03 6.66 -1.38
C ILE A 9 0.15 5.14 -1.46
N ARG A 10 -0.92 4.42 -1.13
CA ARG A 10 -0.92 2.96 -1.22
C ARG A 10 -0.68 2.49 -2.65
N TYR A 11 -1.33 3.12 -3.62
CA TYR A 11 -1.18 2.72 -5.03
C TYR A 11 0.26 2.89 -5.48
N LYS A 12 0.91 3.99 -5.10
CA LYS A 12 2.32 4.20 -5.43
C LYS A 12 3.21 3.16 -4.77
N ALA A 13 2.92 2.83 -3.52
CA ALA A 13 3.69 1.83 -2.78
C ALA A 13 3.53 0.45 -3.42
N LEU A 14 2.29 0.08 -3.75
CA LEU A 14 2.03 -1.21 -4.40
C LEU A 14 2.69 -1.27 -5.77
N ASP A 15 2.65 -0.18 -6.52
CA ASP A 15 3.29 -0.13 -7.83
C ASP A 15 4.78 -0.40 -7.72
N LYS A 16 5.44 0.18 -6.73
CA LYS A 16 6.86 -0.07 -6.48
C LYS A 16 7.13 -1.53 -6.18
N CYS A 17 6.26 -2.15 -5.36
CA CYS A 17 6.42 -3.56 -5.03
C CYS A 17 6.27 -4.43 -6.27
N PHE A 18 5.27 -4.14 -7.09
CA PHE A 18 5.02 -4.92 -8.29
C PHE A 18 6.09 -4.73 -9.36
N SER A 19 6.76 -3.58 -9.35
CA SER A 19 7.84 -3.30 -10.30
C SER A 19 9.15 -3.96 -9.90
N ASN A 20 9.26 -4.45 -8.67
CA ASN A 20 10.47 -5.10 -8.20
C ASN A 20 10.52 -6.55 -8.67
N ARG A 21 11.37 -6.83 -9.65
CA ARG A 21 11.48 -8.17 -10.25
C ARG A 21 12.33 -9.12 -9.44
N TYR A 22 13.07 -8.61 -8.48
CA TYR A 22 14.02 -9.42 -7.72
C TYR A 22 13.46 -9.95 -6.42
N LYS A 23 12.32 -9.43 -5.98
CA LYS A 23 11.74 -9.83 -4.71
C LYS A 23 10.25 -10.12 -4.90
N LYS A 24 9.82 -11.24 -4.34
CA LYS A 24 8.38 -11.57 -4.30
C LYS A 24 7.76 -10.93 -3.07
N PHE A 25 6.63 -10.29 -3.26
CA PHE A 25 5.88 -9.69 -2.17
C PHE A 25 4.60 -10.50 -1.96
N TYR A 26 4.45 -11.00 -0.74
CA TYR A 26 3.22 -11.65 -0.33
C TYR A 26 2.30 -10.62 0.31
N ILE A 27 1.05 -11.01 0.59
CA ILE A 27 0.07 -10.07 1.13
C ILE A 27 0.57 -9.40 2.42
N ASN A 28 1.23 -10.16 3.30
CA ASN A 28 1.77 -9.59 4.53
C ASN A 28 2.87 -8.58 4.26
N ASP A 29 3.70 -8.84 3.26
CA ASP A 29 4.75 -7.91 2.86
C ASP A 29 4.17 -6.61 2.33
N LEU A 30 3.11 -6.71 1.55
CA LEU A 30 2.45 -5.53 1.00
C LEU A 30 1.82 -4.69 2.12
N ILE A 31 1.19 -5.36 3.08
CA ILE A 31 0.60 -4.68 4.24
C ILE A 31 1.69 -3.94 5.01
N ASP A 32 2.79 -4.61 5.30
CA ASP A 32 3.90 -4.02 6.05
C ASP A 32 4.50 -2.83 5.30
N TYR A 33 4.72 -2.98 4.02
CA TYR A 33 5.31 -1.92 3.22
C TYR A 33 4.39 -0.70 3.16
N CYS A 34 3.12 -0.91 2.87
CA CYS A 34 2.16 0.20 2.78
C CYS A 34 1.98 0.87 4.14
N SER A 35 1.90 0.08 5.21
CA SER A 35 1.78 0.63 6.56
C SER A 35 2.98 1.49 6.92
N GLY A 36 4.18 1.02 6.57
CA GLY A 36 5.41 1.76 6.82
C GLY A 36 5.44 3.09 6.06
N VAL A 37 5.05 3.07 4.79
CA VAL A 37 5.02 4.28 3.98
C VAL A 37 4.04 5.29 4.55
N LEU A 38 2.86 4.85 4.95
CA LEU A 38 1.86 5.74 5.53
C LEU A 38 2.31 6.29 6.88
N THR A 39 2.93 5.44 7.70
CA THR A 39 3.44 5.87 8.99
C THR A 39 4.49 6.97 8.82
N GLU A 40 5.38 6.80 7.86
CA GLU A 40 6.40 7.80 7.56
C GLU A 40 5.77 9.09 7.07
N HIS A 41 4.79 8.97 6.17
CA HIS A 41 4.17 10.12 5.54
C HIS A 41 3.42 11.00 6.55
N TYR A 42 2.72 10.37 7.48
CA TYR A 42 1.91 11.10 8.47
C TYR A 42 2.62 11.33 9.79
N ALA A 43 3.80 10.79 9.97
CA ALA A 43 4.57 10.87 11.21
C ALA A 43 3.77 10.33 12.40
N GLN A 44 2.89 9.38 12.16
CA GLN A 44 2.15 8.69 13.21
C GLN A 44 1.85 7.27 12.75
N GLU A 45 1.74 6.36 13.70
CA GLU A 45 1.52 4.96 13.40
C GLU A 45 0.23 4.78 12.61
N THR A 46 0.36 4.19 11.44
CA THR A 46 -0.76 3.94 10.54
C THR A 46 -0.66 2.53 10.02
N THR A 47 -1.76 1.78 10.10
CA THR A 47 -1.78 0.41 9.60
C THR A 47 -2.79 0.26 8.47
N VAL A 48 -2.53 -0.71 7.59
CA VAL A 48 -3.41 -1.01 6.47
C VAL A 48 -3.92 -2.43 6.63
N SER A 49 -5.22 -2.62 6.42
CA SER A 49 -5.83 -3.95 6.55
C SER A 49 -5.58 -4.77 5.28
N ARG A 50 -5.62 -6.10 5.46
CA ARG A 50 -5.49 -7.02 4.34
C ARG A 50 -6.57 -6.77 3.30
N ARG A 51 -7.79 -6.56 3.75
CA ARG A 51 -8.92 -6.30 2.85
C ARG A 51 -8.68 -5.06 2.00
N GLN A 52 -8.10 -4.03 2.61
CA GLN A 52 -7.82 -2.79 1.89
C GLN A 52 -6.82 -3.04 0.77
N ILE A 53 -5.81 -3.87 1.02
CA ILE A 53 -4.81 -4.20 0.00
C ILE A 53 -5.46 -4.97 -1.14
N PHE A 54 -6.32 -5.93 -0.84
CA PHE A 54 -7.03 -6.68 -1.88
C PHE A 54 -7.92 -5.76 -2.72
N ASP A 55 -8.62 -4.84 -2.07
CA ASP A 55 -9.45 -3.88 -2.78
C ASP A 55 -8.62 -2.99 -3.69
N ASP A 56 -7.46 -2.55 -3.20
CA ASP A 56 -6.54 -1.72 -3.98
C ASP A 56 -6.03 -2.48 -5.20
N MET A 57 -5.68 -3.74 -5.03
CA MET A 57 -5.19 -4.56 -6.14
C MET A 57 -6.27 -4.75 -7.20
N ASP A 58 -7.51 -4.95 -6.77
CA ASP A 58 -8.63 -5.05 -7.69
C ASP A 58 -8.81 -3.75 -8.48
N PHE A 59 -8.68 -2.63 -7.81
CA PHE A 59 -8.81 -1.34 -8.45
C PHE A 59 -7.69 -1.11 -9.48
N MET A 60 -6.48 -1.55 -9.16
CA MET A 60 -5.31 -1.34 -10.02
C MET A 60 -5.23 -2.30 -11.20
N ARG A 61 -6.05 -3.32 -11.18
CA ARG A 61 -6.01 -4.37 -12.19
C ARG A 61 -6.45 -3.91 -13.57
#